data_689a0c852a9daedd5270b0571eebc442
#
_entry.id   689a0c852a9daedd5270b0571eebc442
#
_cell.length_a   1.000
_cell.length_b   1.000
_cell.length_c   1.000
_cell.angle_alpha   90.00
_cell.angle_beta   90.00
_cell.angle_gamma   90.00
#
_symmetry.space_group_name_H-M   'P 1'
#
loop_
_entity.id
_entity.type
_entity.pdbx_description
1 polymer ?
#
loop_
_entity_poly.entity_id
_entity_poly.type
_entity_poly.pdbx_seq_one_letter_code
_entity_poly.pdbx_strand_id
1 'polypeptide(L)'
;MTKVRTQTGSFAYAKYQLRRSILENALENDYTTEDYEAALKFFGGCAFCGARQAPRKDHLVAVIQCGDFVRRNVVPACQKCDDSKGQKGYREWMLNSNSRCSLKARGFTDEQIGKRIKLIEKWQSGYRPRTEAELFGNDYSAYQQILQKMEQLCKESKQMTDRVKSSNRKPAVDAVFVSKSSKDTESTADRIRRFILSHYIVPARS
;
A
#
# COMPACT_ATOMS: atom_id res chain seq x y z
N MET A 1 -13.77 -20.43 -8.74
CA MET A 1 -12.95 -19.27 -9.16
C MET A 1 -13.13 -18.16 -8.14
N THR A 2 -12.17 -17.96 -7.25
CA THR A 2 -12.19 -16.88 -6.25
C THR A 2 -11.82 -15.59 -6.96
N LYS A 3 -12.76 -14.66 -7.11
CA LYS A 3 -12.46 -13.31 -7.62
C LYS A 3 -11.49 -12.63 -6.67
N VAL A 4 -10.25 -12.44 -7.08
CA VAL A 4 -9.31 -11.57 -6.40
C VAL A 4 -9.88 -10.14 -6.53
N ARG A 5 -10.55 -9.67 -5.49
CA ARG A 5 -10.90 -8.24 -5.38
C ARG A 5 -9.59 -7.48 -5.22
N THR A 6 -9.21 -6.73 -6.22
CA THR A 6 -8.21 -5.67 -6.06
C THR A 6 -8.72 -4.78 -4.92
N GLN A 7 -7.93 -4.63 -3.86
CA GLN A 7 -8.31 -3.82 -2.67
C GLN A 7 -8.39 -2.32 -2.99
N THR A 8 -7.98 -1.91 -4.19
CA THR A 8 -8.13 -0.56 -4.73
C THR A 8 -9.61 -0.23 -4.85
N GLY A 9 -10.11 0.69 -4.00
CA GLY A 9 -11.51 1.11 -3.97
C GLY A 9 -12.28 0.71 -2.71
N SER A 10 -11.66 0.03 -1.74
CA SER A 10 -12.29 -0.18 -0.44
C SER A 10 -12.12 1.05 0.45
N PHE A 11 -13.10 1.33 1.32
CA PHE A 11 -12.98 2.40 2.32
C PHE A 11 -11.79 2.20 3.26
N ALA A 12 -11.43 0.94 3.56
CA ALA A 12 -10.23 0.61 4.33
C ALA A 12 -8.95 1.05 3.61
N TYR A 13 -8.89 0.90 2.29
CA TYR A 13 -7.76 1.36 1.50
C TYR A 13 -7.68 2.90 1.45
N ALA A 14 -8.81 3.59 1.29
CA ALA A 14 -8.86 5.06 1.30
C ALA A 14 -8.38 5.62 2.66
N LYS A 15 -8.85 5.06 3.77
CA LYS A 15 -8.40 5.40 5.13
C LYS A 15 -6.89 5.18 5.30
N TYR A 16 -6.40 4.04 4.83
CA TYR A 16 -4.99 3.72 4.86
C TYR A 16 -4.16 4.74 4.06
N GLN A 17 -4.57 5.07 2.83
CA GLN A 17 -3.84 6.01 1.97
C GLN A 17 -3.79 7.42 2.57
N LEU A 18 -4.89 7.91 3.13
CA LEU A 18 -4.92 9.23 3.74
C LEU A 18 -4.03 9.29 5.00
N ARG A 19 -4.11 8.27 5.89
CA ARG A 19 -3.21 8.20 7.05
C ARG A 19 -1.75 8.15 6.61
N ARG A 20 -1.42 7.34 5.62
CA ARG A 20 -0.09 7.25 5.06
C ARG A 20 0.39 8.60 4.52
N SER A 21 -0.45 9.31 3.75
CA SER A 21 -0.12 10.62 3.20
C SER A 21 0.16 11.66 4.29
N ILE A 22 -0.65 11.68 5.37
CA ILE A 22 -0.42 12.58 6.50
C ILE A 22 0.95 12.30 7.14
N LEU A 23 1.27 11.02 7.39
CA LEU A 23 2.55 10.62 7.97
C LEU A 23 3.72 10.93 7.03
N GLU A 24 3.64 10.62 5.73
CA GLU A 24 4.69 10.93 4.74
C GLU A 24 5.03 12.43 4.69
N ASN A 25 4.05 13.31 4.90
CA ASN A 25 4.29 14.76 4.94
C ASN A 25 4.82 15.28 6.29
N ALA A 26 4.66 14.51 7.37
CA ALA A 26 5.12 14.89 8.71
C ALA A 26 6.48 14.29 9.08
N LEU A 27 6.89 13.20 8.41
CA LEU A 27 8.14 12.49 8.67
C LEU A 27 9.33 13.17 7.99
N GLU A 28 10.52 12.94 8.54
CA GLU A 28 11.77 13.41 7.94
C GLU A 28 12.03 12.71 6.60
N ASN A 29 12.51 13.49 5.63
CA ASN A 29 12.82 13.02 4.28
C ASN A 29 14.13 13.68 3.80
N ASP A 30 15.26 13.19 4.32
CA ASP A 30 16.60 13.67 4.01
C ASP A 30 17.50 12.60 3.34
N TYR A 31 16.91 11.48 2.92
CA TYR A 31 17.64 10.39 2.28
C TYR A 31 18.15 10.77 0.90
N THR A 32 19.47 10.79 0.75
CA THR A 32 20.14 11.24 -0.48
C THR A 32 20.55 10.08 -1.41
N THR A 33 21.09 10.42 -2.57
CA THR A 33 21.68 9.44 -3.49
C THR A 33 22.95 8.83 -2.89
N GLU A 34 23.75 9.63 -2.19
CA GLU A 34 24.98 9.21 -1.51
C GLU A 34 24.65 8.20 -0.40
N ASP A 35 23.53 8.38 0.32
CA ASP A 35 23.06 7.43 1.32
C ASP A 35 22.69 6.09 0.69
N TYR A 36 22.05 6.14 -0.49
CA TYR A 36 21.72 4.92 -1.22
C TYR A 36 22.97 4.16 -1.69
N GLU A 37 23.95 4.87 -2.24
CA GLU A 37 25.22 4.29 -2.66
C GLU A 37 25.99 3.70 -1.47
N ALA A 38 26.02 4.41 -0.33
CA ALA A 38 26.62 3.93 0.91
C ALA A 38 25.94 2.66 1.40
N ALA A 39 24.59 2.60 1.32
CA ALA A 39 23.83 1.41 1.68
C ALA A 39 24.11 0.25 0.72
N LEU A 40 24.15 0.49 -0.59
CA LEU A 40 24.51 -0.53 -1.58
C LEU A 40 25.91 -1.12 -1.30
N LYS A 41 26.88 -0.26 -1.02
CA LYS A 41 28.24 -0.67 -0.65
C LYS A 41 28.26 -1.50 0.64
N PHE A 42 27.51 -1.07 1.66
CA PHE A 42 27.45 -1.75 2.95
C PHE A 42 26.80 -3.13 2.87
N PHE A 43 25.69 -3.27 2.15
CA PHE A 43 24.94 -4.53 2.06
C PHE A 43 25.41 -5.45 0.90
N GLY A 44 26.18 -4.93 -0.05
CA GLY A 44 26.58 -5.63 -1.27
C GLY A 44 25.41 -5.96 -2.21
N GLY A 45 24.35 -5.13 -2.18
CA GLY A 45 23.10 -5.33 -2.91
C GLY A 45 21.87 -5.29 -2.00
N CYS A 46 20.88 -6.15 -2.26
CA CYS A 46 19.65 -6.21 -1.46
C CYS A 46 19.95 -6.51 0.02
N ALA A 47 19.53 -5.62 0.92
CA ALA A 47 19.74 -5.74 2.34
C ALA A 47 19.17 -7.05 2.92
N PHE A 48 18.05 -7.50 2.37
CA PHE A 48 17.36 -8.70 2.85
C PHE A 48 17.97 -10.00 2.33
N CYS A 49 18.03 -10.20 1.02
CA CYS A 49 18.43 -11.49 0.44
C CYS A 49 19.85 -11.51 -0.17
N GLY A 50 20.53 -10.38 -0.25
CA GLY A 50 21.86 -10.28 -0.85
C GLY A 50 21.90 -10.28 -2.39
N ALA A 51 20.77 -10.24 -3.08
CA ALA A 51 20.76 -10.14 -4.54
C ALA A 51 21.51 -8.87 -5.01
N ARG A 52 22.38 -9.02 -6.02
CA ARG A 52 23.21 -7.90 -6.53
C ARG A 52 22.36 -6.72 -7.03
N GLN A 53 21.25 -7.02 -7.71
CA GLN A 53 20.32 -6.00 -8.19
C GLN A 53 19.32 -5.63 -7.09
N ALA A 54 19.38 -4.40 -6.63
CA ALA A 54 18.52 -3.87 -5.58
C ALA A 54 18.05 -2.44 -5.91
N PRO A 55 17.27 -2.26 -6.99
CA PRO A 55 16.97 -0.91 -7.52
C PRO A 55 15.96 -0.14 -6.68
N ARG A 56 15.38 -0.77 -5.66
CA ARG A 56 14.35 -0.16 -4.83
C ARG A 56 14.90 0.30 -3.49
N LYS A 57 14.24 1.31 -2.92
CA LYS A 57 14.46 1.82 -1.59
C LYS A 57 13.31 1.33 -0.70
N ASP A 58 13.61 0.58 0.35
CA ASP A 58 12.58 0.05 1.26
C ASP A 58 12.84 0.51 2.69
N HIS A 59 11.78 0.85 3.42
CA HIS A 59 11.85 1.23 4.81
C HIS A 59 11.98 -0.01 5.71
N LEU A 60 12.91 0.00 6.65
CA LEU A 60 13.00 -1.02 7.71
C LEU A 60 11.81 -0.91 8.68
N VAL A 61 11.51 0.30 9.10
CA VAL A 61 10.28 0.67 9.80
C VAL A 61 9.38 1.41 8.81
N ALA A 62 8.22 0.86 8.53
CA ALA A 62 7.31 1.41 7.53
C ALA A 62 6.79 2.81 7.90
N VAL A 63 6.48 3.64 6.90
CA VAL A 63 5.86 4.98 7.08
C VAL A 63 4.65 4.92 8.01
N ILE A 64 3.81 3.91 7.85
CA ILE A 64 2.60 3.74 8.69
C ILE A 64 2.93 3.45 10.17
N GLN A 65 4.18 3.15 10.48
CA GLN A 65 4.75 2.98 11.81
C GLN A 65 5.68 4.14 12.18
N CYS A 66 5.50 5.30 11.58
CA CYS A 66 6.32 6.50 11.74
C CYS A 66 7.80 6.30 11.38
N GLY A 67 8.09 5.50 10.38
CA GLY A 67 9.44 5.32 9.85
C GLY A 67 9.82 6.45 8.89
N ASP A 68 10.81 7.26 9.29
CA ASP A 68 11.35 8.36 8.49
C ASP A 68 12.04 7.86 7.22
N PHE A 69 12.11 8.71 6.18
CA PHE A 69 12.86 8.44 4.96
C PHE A 69 14.30 8.97 5.13
N VAL A 70 15.08 8.28 5.97
CA VAL A 70 16.44 8.66 6.38
C VAL A 70 17.41 7.50 6.23
N ARG A 71 18.71 7.80 6.19
CA ARG A 71 19.79 6.84 5.96
C ARG A 71 19.67 5.56 6.79
N ARG A 72 19.38 5.65 8.07
CA ARG A 72 19.35 4.50 8.99
C ARG A 72 18.07 3.68 8.95
N ASN A 73 17.04 4.18 8.27
CA ASN A 73 15.76 3.49 8.11
C ASN A 73 15.52 2.98 6.69
N VAL A 74 16.25 3.49 5.70
CA VAL A 74 16.07 3.09 4.30
C VAL A 74 17.22 2.21 3.84
N VAL A 75 16.88 1.13 3.14
CA VAL A 75 17.84 0.13 2.65
C VAL A 75 17.57 -0.24 1.19
N PRO A 76 18.60 -0.65 0.43
CA PRO A 76 18.41 -1.17 -0.91
C PRO A 76 17.68 -2.52 -0.88
N ALA A 77 16.68 -2.68 -1.72
CA ALA A 77 15.88 -3.88 -1.84
C ALA A 77 15.73 -4.33 -3.31
N CYS A 78 15.74 -5.63 -3.53
CA CYS A 78 15.27 -6.15 -4.81
C CYS A 78 13.74 -6.16 -4.85
N GLN A 79 13.17 -6.08 -6.05
CA GLN A 79 11.73 -6.05 -6.25
C GLN A 79 11.00 -7.14 -5.47
N LYS A 80 11.50 -8.38 -5.51
CA LYS A 80 10.86 -9.51 -4.85
C LYS A 80 10.80 -9.37 -3.33
N CYS A 81 11.83 -8.80 -2.71
CA CYS A 81 11.85 -8.57 -1.26
C CYS A 81 10.93 -7.41 -0.87
N ASP A 82 11.00 -6.29 -1.58
CA ASP A 82 10.16 -5.12 -1.37
C ASP A 82 8.67 -5.44 -1.50
N ASP A 83 8.25 -6.05 -2.63
CA ASP A 83 6.85 -6.43 -2.87
C ASP A 83 6.31 -7.40 -1.82
N SER A 84 7.13 -8.35 -1.34
CA SER A 84 6.67 -9.36 -0.39
C SER A 84 6.72 -8.93 1.07
N LYS A 85 7.67 -8.05 1.44
CA LYS A 85 7.76 -7.46 2.76
C LYS A 85 6.63 -6.44 2.95
N GLY A 86 6.47 -5.53 2.01
CA GLY A 86 5.51 -4.45 2.12
C GLY A 86 5.73 -3.69 3.44
N GLN A 87 4.68 -3.60 4.27
CA GLN A 87 4.72 -2.85 5.53
C GLN A 87 5.03 -3.66 6.78
N LYS A 88 5.35 -4.95 6.60
CA LYS A 88 5.68 -5.82 7.72
C LYS A 88 7.04 -5.46 8.32
N GLY A 89 7.19 -5.68 9.61
CA GLY A 89 8.50 -5.65 10.24
C GLY A 89 9.45 -6.64 9.55
N TYR A 90 10.66 -6.19 9.21
CA TYR A 90 11.58 -7.01 8.41
C TYR A 90 11.94 -8.34 9.10
N ARG A 91 12.11 -8.33 10.41
CA ARG A 91 12.45 -9.52 11.21
C ARG A 91 11.33 -10.56 11.13
N GLU A 92 10.10 -10.15 11.43
CA GLU A 92 8.93 -11.02 11.38
C GLU A 92 8.74 -11.59 9.96
N TRP A 93 8.81 -10.72 8.94
CA TRP A 93 8.65 -11.15 7.56
C TRP A 93 9.74 -12.12 7.11
N MET A 94 11.03 -11.87 7.44
CA MET A 94 12.14 -12.73 7.03
C MET A 94 12.02 -14.15 7.58
N LEU A 95 11.55 -14.29 8.82
CA LEU A 95 11.44 -15.55 9.55
C LEU A 95 10.12 -16.31 9.31
N ASN A 96 9.13 -15.66 8.71
CA ASN A 96 7.79 -16.24 8.56
C ASN A 96 7.74 -17.26 7.42
N SER A 97 7.67 -18.56 7.75
CA SER A 97 7.54 -19.65 6.78
C SER A 97 6.20 -19.63 6.01
N ASN A 98 5.14 -19.06 6.61
CA ASN A 98 3.80 -19.00 6.02
C ASN A 98 3.61 -17.79 5.09
N SER A 99 4.52 -16.81 5.14
CA SER A 99 4.47 -15.66 4.24
C SER A 99 5.04 -16.03 2.88
N ARG A 100 4.18 -16.08 1.87
CA ARG A 100 4.57 -16.33 0.47
C ARG A 100 5.72 -15.38 0.09
N CYS A 101 6.85 -15.90 -0.34
CA CYS A 101 8.04 -15.13 -0.73
C CYS A 101 8.84 -14.46 0.42
N SER A 102 8.60 -14.75 1.69
CA SER A 102 9.55 -14.42 2.76
C SER A 102 10.89 -15.13 2.52
N LEU A 103 11.96 -14.76 3.25
CA LEU A 103 13.23 -15.46 3.08
C LEU A 103 13.13 -16.92 3.52
N LYS A 104 12.48 -17.18 4.64
CA LYS A 104 12.26 -18.55 5.14
C LYS A 104 11.48 -19.41 4.15
N ALA A 105 10.38 -18.90 3.60
CA ALA A 105 9.58 -19.58 2.57
C ALA A 105 10.33 -19.81 1.25
N ARG A 106 11.39 -19.03 1.01
CA ARG A 106 12.28 -19.15 -0.16
C ARG A 106 13.45 -20.11 0.06
N GLY A 107 13.49 -20.79 1.21
CA GLY A 107 14.52 -21.78 1.54
C GLY A 107 15.81 -21.22 2.15
N PHE A 108 15.82 -19.95 2.59
CA PHE A 108 16.97 -19.43 3.33
C PHE A 108 17.03 -20.09 4.71
N THR A 109 18.23 -20.50 5.13
CA THR A 109 18.46 -21.08 6.46
C THR A 109 18.36 -20.00 7.54
N ASP A 110 18.10 -20.42 8.78
CA ASP A 110 18.05 -19.49 9.91
C ASP A 110 19.39 -18.77 10.13
N GLU A 111 20.50 -19.44 9.85
CA GLU A 111 21.84 -18.83 9.90
C GLU A 111 21.99 -17.71 8.85
N GLN A 112 21.58 -17.98 7.61
CA GLN A 112 21.64 -16.98 6.53
C GLN A 112 20.76 -15.76 6.85
N ILE A 113 19.54 -16.01 7.34
CA ILE A 113 18.61 -14.95 7.77
C ILE A 113 19.21 -14.17 8.93
N GLY A 114 19.76 -14.87 9.94
CA GLY A 114 20.39 -14.25 11.10
C GLY A 114 21.57 -13.35 10.74
N LYS A 115 22.41 -13.75 9.78
CA LYS A 115 23.51 -12.89 9.26
C LYS A 115 22.96 -11.60 8.64
N ARG A 116 21.88 -11.69 7.87
CA ARG A 116 21.23 -10.50 7.27
C ARG A 116 20.59 -9.59 8.32
N ILE A 117 19.90 -10.16 9.30
CA ILE A 117 19.31 -9.41 10.41
C ILE A 117 20.42 -8.63 11.16
N LYS A 118 21.53 -9.26 11.50
CA LYS A 118 22.65 -8.57 12.18
C LYS A 118 23.22 -7.41 11.35
N LEU A 119 23.34 -7.55 10.02
CA LEU A 119 23.75 -6.44 9.14
C LEU A 119 22.75 -5.29 9.16
N ILE A 120 21.45 -5.60 9.09
CA ILE A 120 20.38 -4.59 9.14
C ILE A 120 20.42 -3.87 10.49
N GLU A 121 20.56 -4.58 11.59
CA GLU A 121 20.68 -4.00 12.94
C GLU A 121 21.88 -3.07 13.08
N LYS A 122 23.02 -3.48 12.52
CA LYS A 122 24.22 -2.64 12.48
C LYS A 122 23.98 -1.34 11.68
N TRP A 123 23.30 -1.46 10.53
CA TRP A 123 22.92 -0.28 9.72
C TRP A 123 21.96 0.63 10.45
N GLN A 124 20.95 0.08 11.10
CA GLN A 124 19.89 0.78 11.82
C GLN A 124 20.33 1.33 13.18
N SER A 125 21.56 1.02 13.61
CA SER A 125 22.06 1.39 14.94
C SER A 125 21.88 2.89 15.24
N GLY A 126 21.25 3.19 16.38
CA GLY A 126 20.94 4.55 16.82
C GLY A 126 19.70 5.19 16.15
N TYR A 127 19.02 4.50 15.24
CA TYR A 127 17.72 4.94 14.74
C TYR A 127 16.59 4.42 15.64
N ARG A 128 15.68 5.30 16.03
CA ARG A 128 14.45 4.98 16.74
C ARG A 128 13.31 5.72 16.04
N PRO A 129 12.28 5.03 15.55
CA PRO A 129 11.10 5.69 15.02
C PRO A 129 10.41 6.47 16.16
N ARG A 130 9.86 7.63 15.83
CA ARG A 130 9.00 8.39 16.73
C ARG A 130 7.63 7.68 16.84
N THR A 131 6.97 7.83 17.96
CA THR A 131 5.54 7.52 18.04
C THR A 131 4.73 8.63 17.36
N GLU A 132 3.46 8.36 16.99
CA GLU A 132 2.59 9.41 16.45
C GLU A 132 2.46 10.60 17.40
N ALA A 133 2.40 10.35 18.72
CA ALA A 133 2.34 11.42 19.72
C ALA A 133 3.62 12.28 19.74
N GLU A 134 4.80 11.67 19.62
CA GLU A 134 6.06 12.40 19.51
C GLU A 134 6.17 13.14 18.16
N LEU A 135 5.66 12.57 17.08
CA LEU A 135 5.71 13.17 15.75
C LEU A 135 4.85 14.43 15.66
N PHE A 136 3.62 14.36 16.16
CA PHE A 136 2.66 15.47 16.07
C PHE A 136 2.69 16.41 17.28
N GLY A 137 3.30 16.01 18.41
CA GLY A 137 3.44 16.87 19.58
C GLY A 137 2.10 17.51 20.02
N ASN A 138 2.05 18.84 20.03
CA ASN A 138 0.84 19.60 20.41
C ASN A 138 -0.33 19.38 19.47
N ASP A 139 -0.08 18.99 18.20
CA ASP A 139 -1.11 18.75 17.19
C ASP A 139 -1.63 17.30 17.21
N TYR A 140 -1.15 16.46 18.12
CA TYR A 140 -1.55 15.04 18.19
C TYR A 140 -3.07 14.87 18.37
N SER A 141 -3.69 15.72 19.20
CA SER A 141 -5.16 15.70 19.36
C SER A 141 -5.90 16.04 18.07
N ALA A 142 -5.42 17.05 17.32
CA ALA A 142 -6.00 17.42 16.03
C ALA A 142 -5.83 16.29 15.01
N TYR A 143 -4.67 15.64 14.96
CA TYR A 143 -4.43 14.47 14.14
C TYR A 143 -5.41 13.34 14.45
N GLN A 144 -5.62 13.01 15.71
CA GLN A 144 -6.58 11.98 16.12
C GLN A 144 -8.02 12.32 15.70
N GLN A 145 -8.43 13.59 15.83
CA GLN A 145 -9.74 14.05 15.37
C GLN A 145 -9.90 13.88 13.85
N ILE A 146 -8.86 14.15 13.06
CA ILE A 146 -8.86 13.89 11.62
C ILE A 146 -9.09 12.41 11.34
N LEU A 147 -8.38 11.51 12.03
CA LEU A 147 -8.56 10.07 11.86
C LEU A 147 -9.98 9.60 12.21
N GLN A 148 -10.57 10.16 13.27
CA GLN A 148 -11.95 9.86 13.67
C GLN A 148 -12.97 10.35 12.62
N LYS A 149 -12.81 11.58 12.12
CA LYS A 149 -13.66 12.11 11.02
C LYS A 149 -13.57 11.24 9.77
N MET A 150 -12.39 10.81 9.40
CA MET A 150 -12.20 9.88 8.27
C MET A 150 -12.94 8.56 8.49
N GLU A 151 -12.86 7.99 9.68
CA GLU A 151 -13.56 6.75 10.00
C GLU A 151 -15.08 6.93 9.91
N GLN A 152 -15.59 8.04 10.40
CA GLN A 152 -17.01 8.39 10.30
C GLN A 152 -17.45 8.52 8.84
N LEU A 153 -16.71 9.27 8.01
CA LEU A 153 -17.00 9.41 6.59
C LEU A 153 -16.96 8.07 5.83
N CYS A 154 -16.03 7.19 6.18
CA CYS A 154 -15.99 5.84 5.60
C CYS A 154 -17.23 5.01 5.97
N LYS A 155 -17.70 5.09 7.21
CA LYS A 155 -18.94 4.42 7.67
C LYS A 155 -20.18 4.95 6.93
N GLU A 156 -20.32 6.25 6.82
CA GLU A 156 -21.43 6.91 6.12
C GLU A 156 -21.44 6.56 4.63
N SER A 157 -20.28 6.62 3.98
CA SER A 157 -20.11 6.25 2.58
C SER A 157 -20.46 4.78 2.32
N LYS A 158 -20.08 3.88 3.24
CA LYS A 158 -20.46 2.48 3.18
C LYS A 158 -21.96 2.30 3.28
N GLN A 159 -22.60 2.94 4.27
CA GLN A 159 -24.06 2.89 4.45
C GLN A 159 -24.81 3.41 3.23
N MET A 160 -24.34 4.53 2.64
CA MET A 160 -24.90 5.08 1.40
C MET A 160 -24.78 4.07 0.24
N THR A 161 -23.61 3.47 0.07
CA THR A 161 -23.36 2.48 -0.98
C THR A 161 -24.23 1.22 -0.80
N ASP A 162 -24.44 0.79 0.43
CA ASP A 162 -25.27 -0.39 0.73
C ASP A 162 -26.76 -0.08 0.47
N ARG A 163 -27.24 1.14 0.77
CA ARG A 163 -28.60 1.61 0.40
C ARG A 163 -28.78 1.61 -1.14
N VAL A 164 -27.83 2.18 -1.88
CA VAL A 164 -27.88 2.19 -3.35
C VAL A 164 -27.91 0.79 -3.93
N LYS A 165 -27.09 -0.12 -3.39
CA LYS A 165 -27.08 -1.53 -3.83
C LYS A 165 -28.39 -2.26 -3.54
N SER A 166 -29.02 -1.98 -2.40
CA SER A 166 -30.33 -2.56 -2.04
C SER A 166 -31.44 -2.05 -2.93
N SER A 167 -31.45 -0.73 -3.23
CA SER A 167 -32.43 -0.11 -4.13
C SER A 167 -32.31 -0.59 -5.58
N ASN A 168 -31.09 -0.90 -6.01
CA ASN A 168 -30.84 -1.39 -7.37
C ASN A 168 -30.99 -2.90 -7.53
N ARG A 169 -31.23 -3.65 -6.46
CA ARG A 169 -31.67 -5.05 -6.55
C ARG A 169 -33.11 -5.05 -7.00
N LYS A 170 -33.34 -5.22 -8.32
CA LYS A 170 -34.67 -5.54 -8.83
C LYS A 170 -35.21 -6.73 -8.05
N PRO A 171 -36.48 -6.71 -7.60
CA PRO A 171 -37.11 -7.92 -7.08
C PRO A 171 -36.90 -9.01 -8.14
N ALA A 172 -36.59 -10.22 -7.69
CA ALA A 172 -36.52 -11.37 -8.58
C ALA A 172 -37.90 -11.46 -9.24
N VAL A 173 -37.98 -11.04 -10.51
CA VAL A 173 -39.17 -11.25 -11.30
C VAL A 173 -39.18 -12.76 -11.54
N ASP A 174 -40.16 -13.45 -10.96
CA ASP A 174 -40.43 -14.83 -11.24
C ASP A 174 -40.36 -15.01 -12.75
N ALA A 175 -39.57 -15.99 -13.18
CA ALA A 175 -39.29 -16.26 -14.56
C ALA A 175 -40.58 -16.61 -15.31
N VAL A 176 -41.30 -15.60 -15.81
CA VAL A 176 -42.28 -15.77 -16.83
C VAL A 176 -41.50 -15.83 -18.15
N PHE A 177 -41.48 -17.01 -18.71
CA PHE A 177 -40.97 -17.33 -20.01
C PHE A 177 -41.61 -16.40 -21.05
N VAL A 178 -40.87 -15.44 -21.59
CA VAL A 178 -41.24 -14.74 -22.82
C VAL A 178 -40.15 -14.98 -23.84
N SER A 179 -40.59 -15.59 -24.93
CA SER A 179 -39.83 -15.99 -26.12
C SER A 179 -39.05 -14.83 -26.74
N LYS A 180 -37.89 -15.18 -27.25
CA LYS A 180 -36.95 -14.32 -28.00
C LYS A 180 -37.64 -13.56 -29.15
N SER A 181 -37.39 -12.24 -29.17
CA SER A 181 -37.33 -11.49 -30.42
C SER A 181 -35.99 -10.70 -30.39
N SER A 182 -35.22 -10.96 -31.42
CA SER A 182 -33.92 -10.32 -31.67
C SER A 182 -34.11 -8.90 -32.13
N LYS A 183 -33.36 -7.93 -31.56
CA LYS A 183 -32.59 -6.90 -32.29
C LYS A 183 -32.16 -5.78 -31.34
N ASP A 184 -30.88 -5.41 -31.48
CA ASP A 184 -30.25 -4.14 -31.09
C ASP A 184 -30.26 -3.75 -29.61
N THR A 185 -29.22 -4.17 -28.88
CA THR A 185 -28.86 -3.57 -27.60
C THR A 185 -27.41 -3.11 -27.62
N GLU A 186 -27.26 -1.80 -27.85
CA GLU A 186 -26.01 -1.10 -27.58
C GLU A 186 -25.60 -1.36 -26.12
N SER A 187 -24.38 -1.81 -25.90
CA SER A 187 -23.84 -2.15 -24.58
C SER A 187 -23.85 -0.92 -23.66
N THR A 188 -24.18 -1.11 -22.38
CA THR A 188 -24.09 -0.06 -21.34
C THR A 188 -22.69 0.57 -21.29
N ALA A 189 -21.65 -0.17 -21.64
CA ALA A 189 -20.28 0.33 -21.75
C ALA A 189 -20.12 1.36 -22.90
N ASP A 190 -20.81 1.16 -24.02
CA ASP A 190 -20.74 2.09 -25.16
C ASP A 190 -21.52 3.39 -24.87
N ARG A 191 -22.59 3.32 -24.12
CA ARG A 191 -23.33 4.50 -23.64
C ARG A 191 -22.48 5.36 -22.68
N ILE A 192 -21.78 4.72 -21.72
CA ILE A 192 -20.88 5.41 -20.79
C ILE A 192 -19.70 6.01 -21.53
N ARG A 193 -19.12 5.29 -22.51
CA ARG A 193 -18.00 5.79 -23.32
C ARG A 193 -18.40 7.03 -24.14
N ARG A 194 -19.58 7.03 -24.71
CA ARG A 194 -20.13 8.16 -25.48
C ARG A 194 -20.40 9.38 -24.58
N PHE A 195 -20.94 9.17 -23.38
CA PHE A 195 -21.18 10.23 -22.39
C PHE A 195 -19.87 10.89 -21.93
N ILE A 196 -18.84 10.12 -21.64
CA ILE A 196 -17.52 10.64 -21.22
C ILE A 196 -16.86 11.42 -22.36
N LEU A 197 -16.92 10.93 -23.59
CA LEU A 197 -16.32 11.58 -24.76
C LEU A 197 -17.03 12.89 -25.13
N SER A 198 -18.34 13.02 -24.86
CA SER A 198 -19.10 14.25 -25.19
C SER A 198 -18.96 15.39 -24.16
N HIS A 199 -18.51 15.10 -22.93
CA HIS A 199 -18.51 16.09 -21.85
C HIS A 199 -17.12 16.43 -21.28
N TYR A 200 -16.06 15.71 -21.66
CA TYR A 200 -14.73 15.87 -21.07
C TYR A 200 -13.55 16.01 -22.06
N ILE A 201 -13.82 16.22 -23.35
CA ILE A 201 -12.74 16.57 -24.27
C ILE A 201 -12.64 18.09 -24.35
N VAL A 202 -11.71 18.65 -23.58
CA VAL A 202 -11.24 20.03 -23.75
C VAL A 202 -10.35 20.06 -24.97
N PRO A 203 -10.60 20.95 -25.98
CA PRO A 203 -9.73 21.06 -27.14
C PRO A 203 -8.35 21.58 -26.71
N ALA A 204 -7.30 20.92 -27.17
CA ALA A 204 -5.93 21.40 -27.04
C ALA A 204 -5.82 22.80 -27.61
N ARG A 205 -5.38 23.76 -26.81
CA ARG A 205 -5.04 25.11 -27.29
C ARG A 205 -3.77 25.02 -28.12
N SER A 206 -3.88 25.43 -29.36
CA SER A 206 -2.79 25.79 -30.25
C SER A 206 -1.94 26.93 -29.71
#